data_7769a9d06a5c25e5f568ea0108a99033
#
_entry.id   7769a9d06a5c25e5f568ea0108a99033
#
_cell.length_a   1.000
_cell.length_b   1.000
_cell.length_c   1.000
_cell.angle_alpha   90.00
_cell.angle_beta   90.00
_cell.angle_gamma   90.00
#
_symmetry.space_group_name_H-M   'P 1'
#
loop_
_entity.id
_entity.type
_entity.pdbx_description
1 polymer ?
#
loop_
_entity_poly.entity_id
_entity_poly.type
_entity_poly.pdbx_seq_one_letter_code
_entity_poly.pdbx_strand_id
1 'polypeptide(L)'
;MKPSDALRIHRAAIRRIVESHRACNARVFGSVALGRDAESSDLDLLIDPTAQTTLFDIGAIRHELTRLLGVPVDVLTPLALPEKFRATVLAQAQVL
;
A
#
# COMPACT_ATOMS: atom_id res chain seq x y z
N MET A 1 -14.22 10.25 1.86
CA MET A 1 -13.99 9.35 0.71
C MET A 1 -13.46 8.03 1.24
N LYS A 2 -13.99 6.93 0.76
CA LYS A 2 -13.47 5.62 1.14
C LYS A 2 -12.09 5.39 0.55
N PRO A 3 -11.22 4.62 1.22
CA PRO A 3 -9.91 4.27 0.65
C PRO A 3 -9.98 3.62 -0.73
N SER A 4 -11.00 2.79 -0.99
CA SER A 4 -11.18 2.17 -2.31
C SER A 4 -11.44 3.18 -3.41
N ASP A 5 -12.16 4.26 -3.12
CA ASP A 5 -12.39 5.34 -4.07
C ASP A 5 -11.10 6.13 -4.34
N ALA A 6 -10.35 6.43 -3.29
CA ALA A 6 -9.06 7.11 -3.43
C ALA A 6 -8.08 6.28 -4.25
N LEU A 7 -8.03 4.98 -4.01
CA LEU A 7 -7.21 4.04 -4.78
C LEU A 7 -7.59 4.06 -6.26
N ARG A 8 -8.87 3.98 -6.56
CA ARG A 8 -9.37 3.96 -7.94
C ARG A 8 -8.98 5.24 -8.69
N ILE A 9 -9.16 6.39 -8.04
CA ILE A 9 -8.87 7.70 -8.66
C ILE A 9 -7.37 7.89 -8.89
N HIS A 10 -6.54 7.47 -7.92
CA HIS A 10 -5.11 7.78 -7.90
C HIS A 10 -4.19 6.58 -8.18
N ARG A 11 -4.72 5.51 -8.77
CA ARG A 11 -3.96 4.26 -8.99
C ARG A 11 -2.61 4.48 -9.64
N ALA A 12 -2.57 5.23 -10.74
CA ALA A 12 -1.32 5.47 -11.47
C ALA A 12 -0.34 6.32 -10.64
N ALA A 13 -0.85 7.31 -9.92
CA ALA A 13 -0.01 8.16 -9.07
C ALA A 13 0.60 7.36 -7.91
N ILE A 14 -0.16 6.44 -7.33
CA ILE A 14 0.35 5.55 -6.27
C ILE A 14 1.53 4.74 -6.79
N ARG A 15 1.40 4.12 -7.96
CA ARG A 15 2.48 3.34 -8.55
C ARG A 15 3.73 4.18 -8.79
N ARG A 16 3.55 5.40 -9.33
CA ARG A 16 4.68 6.30 -9.60
C ARG A 16 5.40 6.69 -8.31
N ILE A 17 4.67 6.98 -7.25
CA ILE A 17 5.27 7.35 -5.96
C ILE A 17 6.08 6.18 -5.40
N VAL A 18 5.53 4.96 -5.42
CA VAL A 18 6.23 3.77 -4.95
C VAL A 18 7.53 3.58 -5.73
N GLU A 19 7.46 3.66 -7.06
CA GLU A 19 8.63 3.42 -7.91
C GLU A 19 9.67 4.53 -7.80
N SER A 20 9.25 5.77 -7.54
CA SER A 20 10.17 6.90 -7.35
C SER A 20 11.02 6.75 -6.08
N HIS A 21 10.60 5.92 -5.14
CA HIS A 21 11.32 5.65 -3.90
C HIS A 21 11.96 4.25 -3.89
N ARG A 22 12.34 3.74 -5.05
CA ARG A 22 13.12 2.52 -5.24
C ARG A 22 12.41 1.25 -4.77
N ALA A 23 11.08 1.25 -4.75
CA ALA A 23 10.28 0.06 -4.47
C ALA A 23 9.49 -0.30 -5.71
N CYS A 24 8.83 -1.44 -5.71
CA CYS A 24 8.08 -1.91 -6.86
C CYS A 24 6.90 -2.79 -6.45
N ASN A 25 6.12 -3.20 -7.44
CA ASN A 25 5.05 -4.17 -7.30
C ASN A 25 4.06 -3.76 -6.20
N ALA A 26 3.49 -2.57 -6.32
CA ALA A 26 2.50 -2.08 -5.38
C ALA A 26 1.22 -2.91 -5.47
N ARG A 27 0.74 -3.38 -4.33
CA ARG A 27 -0.47 -4.18 -4.20
C ARG A 27 -1.30 -3.61 -3.06
N VAL A 28 -2.61 -3.78 -3.15
CA VAL A 28 -3.52 -3.46 -2.07
C VAL A 28 -3.92 -4.74 -1.35
N PHE A 29 -4.04 -4.68 -0.02
CA PHE A 29 -4.54 -5.78 0.78
C PHE A 29 -5.50 -5.26 1.86
N GLY A 30 -5.93 -6.12 2.77
CA GLY A 30 -6.81 -5.74 3.85
C GLY A 30 -8.24 -5.44 3.40
N SER A 31 -8.91 -4.55 4.10
CA SER A 31 -10.34 -4.27 3.87
C SER A 31 -10.64 -3.81 2.46
N VAL A 32 -9.78 -3.00 1.87
CA VAL A 32 -9.97 -2.51 0.50
C VAL A 32 -9.93 -3.67 -0.51
N ALA A 33 -8.95 -4.55 -0.37
CA ALA A 33 -8.83 -5.71 -1.27
C ALA A 33 -10.02 -6.65 -1.15
N LEU A 34 -10.60 -6.75 0.05
CA LEU A 34 -11.76 -7.62 0.31
C LEU A 34 -13.10 -6.95 0.04
N GLY A 35 -13.10 -5.69 -0.41
CA GLY A 35 -14.33 -4.96 -0.68
C GLY A 35 -15.12 -4.61 0.58
N ARG A 36 -14.45 -4.46 1.71
CA ARG A 36 -15.09 -4.24 3.03
C ARG A 36 -14.71 -2.92 3.67
N ASP A 37 -14.10 -2.00 2.91
CA ASP A 37 -13.67 -0.73 3.49
C ASP A 37 -14.84 0.21 3.72
N ALA A 38 -14.68 1.07 4.72
CA ALA A 38 -15.60 2.14 5.07
C ALA A 38 -14.85 3.47 5.05
N GLU A 39 -15.55 4.58 5.28
CA GLU A 39 -14.95 5.91 5.33
C GLU A 39 -13.79 6.00 6.33
N SER A 40 -13.86 5.25 7.43
CA SER A 40 -12.85 5.27 8.48
C SER A 40 -11.75 4.23 8.29
N SER A 41 -11.79 3.45 7.21
CA SER A 41 -10.79 2.41 6.97
C SER A 41 -9.47 3.00 6.50
N ASP A 42 -8.38 2.29 6.74
CA ASP A 42 -7.06 2.61 6.21
C ASP A 42 -6.88 1.97 4.84
N LEU A 43 -6.00 2.55 4.03
CA LEU A 43 -5.55 1.91 2.81
C LEU A 43 -4.27 1.12 3.14
N ASP A 44 -4.34 -0.20 2.96
CA ASP A 44 -3.21 -1.08 3.24
C ASP A 44 -2.50 -1.45 1.95
N LEU A 45 -1.25 -1.03 1.81
CA LEU A 45 -0.43 -1.30 0.64
C LEU A 45 0.73 -2.21 0.98
N LEU A 46 1.00 -3.14 0.07
CA LEU A 46 2.11 -4.06 0.13
C LEU A 46 3.03 -3.75 -1.03
N ILE A 47 4.29 -3.46 -0.74
CA ILE A 47 5.29 -3.12 -1.76
C ILE A 47 6.46 -4.08 -1.65
N ASP A 48 7.16 -4.32 -2.75
CA ASP A 48 8.38 -5.10 -2.74
C ASP A 48 9.58 -4.15 -2.70
N PRO A 49 10.47 -4.28 -1.70
CA PRO A 49 11.68 -3.49 -1.67
C PRO A 49 12.68 -4.03 -2.69
N THR A 50 13.58 -3.16 -3.14
CA THR A 50 14.76 -3.54 -3.89
C THR A 50 15.97 -3.51 -2.95
N ALA A 51 17.15 -3.88 -3.47
CA ALA A 51 18.39 -3.82 -2.68
C ALA A 51 18.72 -2.40 -2.21
N GLN A 52 18.14 -1.38 -2.83
CA GLN A 52 18.42 0.03 -2.51
C GLN A 52 17.35 0.68 -1.67
N THR A 53 16.23 0.01 -1.44
CA THR A 53 15.13 0.56 -0.64
C THR A 53 15.54 0.64 0.83
N THR A 54 15.33 1.80 1.43
CA THR A 54 15.60 2.01 2.85
C THR A 54 14.30 2.22 3.62
N LEU A 55 14.38 2.21 4.95
CA LEU A 55 13.25 2.55 5.79
C LEU A 55 12.78 4.00 5.56
N PHE A 56 13.71 4.90 5.20
CA PHE A 56 13.36 6.27 4.84
C PHE A 56 12.52 6.31 3.57
N ASP A 57 12.81 5.46 2.60
CA ASP A 57 12.01 5.35 1.37
C ASP A 57 10.57 4.92 1.70
N ILE A 58 10.42 3.91 2.54
CA ILE A 58 9.10 3.42 2.94
C ILE A 58 8.32 4.50 3.68
N GLY A 59 8.97 5.22 4.60
CA GLY A 59 8.36 6.34 5.30
C GLY A 59 7.95 7.48 4.38
N ALA A 60 8.77 7.78 3.38
CA ALA A 60 8.46 8.81 2.38
C ALA A 60 7.26 8.41 1.52
N ILE A 61 7.19 7.15 1.09
CA ILE A 61 6.05 6.63 0.33
C ILE A 61 4.76 6.82 1.15
N ARG A 62 4.77 6.37 2.40
CA ARG A 62 3.62 6.51 3.29
C ARG A 62 3.20 7.96 3.44
N HIS A 63 4.15 8.85 3.68
CA HIS A 63 3.88 10.28 3.87
C HIS A 63 3.26 10.91 2.62
N GLU A 64 3.87 10.69 1.45
CA GLU A 64 3.39 11.25 0.20
C GLU A 64 2.01 10.72 -0.16
N LEU A 65 1.77 9.42 0.03
CA LEU A 65 0.48 8.83 -0.29
C LEU A 65 -0.61 9.32 0.67
N THR A 66 -0.31 9.44 1.95
CA THR A 66 -1.28 9.98 2.91
C THR A 66 -1.70 11.39 2.52
N ARG A 67 -0.75 12.23 2.10
CA ARG A 67 -1.05 13.59 1.67
C ARG A 67 -1.86 13.62 0.37
N LEU A 68 -1.50 12.80 -0.59
CA LEU A 68 -2.19 12.75 -1.88
C LEU A 68 -3.63 12.26 -1.73
N LEU A 69 -3.81 11.17 -0.97
CA LEU A 69 -5.08 10.45 -0.94
C LEU A 69 -6.05 11.01 0.10
N GLY A 70 -5.53 11.71 1.11
CA GLY A 70 -6.37 12.23 2.18
C GLY A 70 -6.98 11.16 3.09
N VAL A 71 -6.44 9.93 3.06
CA VAL A 71 -6.84 8.82 3.94
C VAL A 71 -5.59 8.24 4.58
N PRO A 72 -5.71 7.61 5.77
CA PRO A 72 -4.55 6.94 6.37
C PRO A 72 -4.05 5.82 5.47
N VAL A 73 -2.74 5.71 5.31
CA VAL A 73 -2.11 4.71 4.46
C VAL A 73 -1.07 3.94 5.29
N ASP A 74 -1.19 2.63 5.28
CA ASP A 74 -0.15 1.74 5.82
C ASP A 74 0.64 1.15 4.66
N VAL A 75 1.95 1.16 4.77
CA VAL A 75 2.84 0.64 3.74
C VAL A 75 3.72 -0.43 4.37
N LEU A 76 3.56 -1.66 3.90
CA LEU A 76 4.28 -2.82 4.42
C LEU A 76 5.00 -3.55 3.30
N THR A 77 6.07 -4.25 3.67
CA THR A 77 6.75 -5.21 2.80
C THR A 77 6.35 -6.61 3.22
N PRO A 78 6.53 -7.64 2.36
CA PRO A 78 6.17 -9.02 2.73
C PRO A 78 6.82 -9.49 4.03
N LEU A 79 8.09 -9.15 4.27
CA LEU A 79 8.77 -9.57 5.49
C LEU A 79 8.32 -8.82 6.74
N ALA A 80 7.69 -7.65 6.58
CA ALA A 80 7.14 -6.90 7.69
C ALA A 80 5.78 -7.44 8.15
N LEU A 81 5.14 -8.28 7.34
CA LEU A 81 3.89 -8.92 7.73
C LEU A 81 4.16 -9.95 8.82
N PRO A 82 3.27 -10.08 9.81
CA PRO A 82 3.38 -11.18 10.77
C PRO A 82 3.41 -12.52 10.05
N GLU A 83 4.35 -13.38 10.41
CA GLU A 83 4.54 -14.66 9.75
C GLU A 83 3.24 -15.48 9.69
N LYS A 84 2.46 -15.41 10.77
CA LYS A 84 1.19 -16.12 10.88
C LYS A 84 0.20 -15.76 9.76
N PHE A 85 0.22 -14.52 9.29
CA PHE A 85 -0.75 -14.02 8.31
C PHE A 85 -0.16 -13.81 6.92
N ARG A 86 1.15 -13.96 6.76
CA ARG A 86 1.86 -13.60 5.52
C ARG A 86 1.29 -14.30 4.29
N ALA A 87 1.13 -15.61 4.35
CA ALA A 87 0.64 -16.39 3.21
C ALA A 87 -0.79 -15.95 2.82
N THR A 88 -1.65 -15.71 3.79
CA THR A 88 -3.02 -15.26 3.54
C THR A 88 -3.04 -13.90 2.88
N VAL A 89 -2.26 -12.95 3.41
CA VAL A 89 -2.19 -11.59 2.84
C VAL A 89 -1.66 -11.62 1.42
N LEU A 90 -0.59 -12.36 1.17
CA LEU A 90 -0.01 -12.48 -0.17
C LEU A 90 -0.99 -13.06 -1.16
N ALA A 91 -1.80 -14.05 -0.74
CA ALA A 91 -2.81 -14.67 -1.59
C ALA A 91 -3.96 -13.72 -1.93
N GLN A 92 -4.31 -12.81 -1.02
CA GLN A 92 -5.43 -11.88 -1.18
C GLN A 92 -5.03 -10.55 -1.81
N ALA A 93 -3.75 -10.21 -1.79
CA ALA A 93 -3.26 -8.92 -2.30
C ALA A 93 -3.54 -8.79 -3.80
N GLN A 94 -3.94 -7.59 -4.20
CA GLN A 94 -4.29 -7.29 -5.59
C GLN A 94 -3.32 -6.27 -6.16
N VAL A 95 -2.76 -6.57 -7.31
CA VAL A 95 -1.83 -5.66 -8.01
C VAL A 95 -2.58 -4.41 -8.46
N LEU A 96 -1.93 -3.27 -8.29
CA LEU A 96 -2.48 -1.99 -8.75
C LEU A 96 -2.35 -1.79 -10.25
#